data_6924967bbc9aae845dbaa25f656a641e
#
_entry.id   6924967bbc9aae845dbaa25f656a641e
#
_cell.length_a   1.000
_cell.length_b   1.000
_cell.length_c   1.000
_cell.angle_alpha   90.00
_cell.angle_beta   90.00
_cell.angle_gamma   90.00
#
_symmetry.space_group_name_H-M   'P 1'
#
loop_
_entity.id
_entity.type
_entity.pdbx_description
1 polymer ?
#
loop_
_entity_poly.entity_id
_entity_poly.type
_entity_poly.pdbx_seq_one_letter_code
_entity_poly.pdbx_strand_id
1 'polypeptide(L)'
;GKEGIGSGQHIVFVTGEEYYRSEEGMSMFAKILSQRYGYDCTVLFATDKTTGIINPNISTYIPGLKALVKADLMVIFARFRELPDADMKHIVDYVNEGKPVVGIRNATHAFRYVKNKQSPYAEWTFNSSKWRGGFGQQILGDTWVSHYGKFLQEATLAHANAKHRSHPVMQGVPDKIFCRTDVNGVNKLTPNENVLFHAQVLSGLN
;
A
#
# COMPACT_ATOMS: atom_id res chain seq x y z
N GLY A 1 10.70 0.90 -21.51
CA GLY A 1 9.26 0.86 -21.72
C GLY A 1 8.96 0.93 -23.21
N LYS A 2 7.94 0.21 -23.60
CA LYS A 2 7.42 0.26 -24.97
C LYS A 2 6.40 1.39 -25.07
N GLU A 3 6.02 1.79 -26.27
CA GLU A 3 5.00 2.80 -26.51
C GLU A 3 3.69 2.50 -25.75
N GLY A 4 3.15 3.51 -25.08
CA GLY A 4 1.94 3.43 -24.29
C GLY A 4 1.72 4.71 -23.49
N ILE A 5 0.55 4.82 -22.83
CA ILE A 5 0.19 6.01 -22.04
C ILE A 5 1.15 6.27 -20.86
N GLY A 6 1.87 5.26 -20.41
CA GLY A 6 2.86 5.34 -19.34
C GLY A 6 4.30 5.54 -19.81
N SER A 7 4.53 5.77 -21.11
CA SER A 7 5.89 5.94 -21.64
C SER A 7 6.60 7.12 -20.97
N GLY A 8 7.80 6.87 -20.45
CA GLY A 8 8.59 7.85 -19.72
C GLY A 8 8.23 8.02 -18.24
N GLN A 9 7.22 7.31 -17.73
CA GLN A 9 6.85 7.33 -16.31
C GLN A 9 7.34 6.08 -15.59
N HIS A 10 7.90 6.28 -14.39
CA HIS A 10 8.48 5.23 -13.56
C HIS A 10 7.64 4.98 -12.30
N ILE A 11 7.19 3.73 -12.14
CA ILE A 11 6.45 3.27 -10.97
C ILE A 11 7.33 2.36 -10.13
N VAL A 12 7.47 2.68 -8.84
CA VAL A 12 8.19 1.82 -7.89
C VAL A 12 7.21 1.16 -6.95
N PHE A 13 7.21 -0.17 -6.94
CA PHE A 13 6.42 -1.01 -6.04
C PHE A 13 7.26 -1.41 -4.84
N VAL A 14 6.81 -1.08 -3.63
CA VAL A 14 7.45 -1.47 -2.38
C VAL A 14 6.63 -2.57 -1.74
N THR A 15 7.16 -3.80 -1.70
CA THR A 15 6.44 -4.97 -1.17
C THR A 15 7.02 -5.44 0.15
N GLY A 16 6.21 -6.13 0.92
CA GLY A 16 6.61 -6.68 2.22
C GLY A 16 5.38 -6.96 3.09
N GLU A 17 4.47 -7.75 2.53
CA GLU A 17 3.23 -8.14 3.20
C GLU A 17 3.07 -9.66 3.08
N GLU A 18 3.03 -10.35 4.21
CA GLU A 18 3.14 -11.80 4.30
C GLU A 18 1.83 -12.57 4.14
N TYR A 19 0.66 -11.94 4.35
CA TYR A 19 -0.64 -12.61 4.28
C TYR A 19 -1.26 -12.64 2.90
N TYR A 20 -1.03 -11.59 2.10
CA TYR A 20 -1.71 -11.39 0.81
C TYR A 20 -0.76 -11.55 -0.38
N ARG A 21 0.43 -12.11 -0.15
CA ARG A 21 1.41 -12.43 -1.20
C ARG A 21 1.73 -11.21 -2.08
N SER A 22 2.12 -10.12 -1.43
CA SER A 22 2.44 -8.85 -2.10
C SER A 22 3.50 -9.01 -3.19
N GLU A 23 4.47 -9.89 -2.98
CA GLU A 23 5.57 -10.19 -3.90
C GLU A 23 5.10 -10.77 -5.24
N GLU A 24 4.00 -11.52 -5.24
CA GLU A 24 3.41 -12.08 -6.46
C GLU A 24 2.45 -11.10 -7.11
N GLY A 25 1.52 -10.56 -6.32
CA GLY A 25 0.50 -9.64 -6.81
C GLY A 25 1.10 -8.40 -7.46
N MET A 26 2.11 -7.79 -6.82
CA MET A 26 2.73 -6.57 -7.35
C MET A 26 3.64 -6.86 -8.54
N SER A 27 4.30 -8.01 -8.59
CA SER A 27 5.07 -8.44 -9.75
C SER A 27 4.18 -8.62 -10.98
N MET A 28 3.02 -9.25 -10.81
CA MET A 28 2.03 -9.41 -11.89
C MET A 28 1.47 -8.05 -12.33
N PHE A 29 1.15 -7.17 -11.39
CA PHE A 29 0.62 -5.84 -11.69
C PHE A 29 1.64 -4.98 -12.43
N ALA A 30 2.90 -4.96 -11.97
CA ALA A 30 4.01 -4.28 -12.66
C ALA A 30 4.21 -4.80 -14.08
N LYS A 31 4.13 -6.12 -14.28
CA LYS A 31 4.20 -6.75 -15.61
C LYS A 31 3.08 -6.28 -16.55
N ILE A 32 1.84 -6.20 -16.05
CA ILE A 32 0.69 -5.72 -16.82
C ILE A 32 0.91 -4.25 -17.21
N LEU A 33 1.28 -3.41 -16.27
CA LEU A 33 1.50 -1.98 -16.52
C LEU A 33 2.65 -1.75 -17.51
N SER A 34 3.74 -2.47 -17.39
CA SER A 34 4.87 -2.36 -18.29
C SER A 34 4.56 -2.88 -19.70
N GLN A 35 3.94 -4.05 -19.80
CA GLN A 35 3.71 -4.69 -21.11
C GLN A 35 2.55 -4.07 -21.90
N ARG A 36 1.48 -3.67 -21.21
CA ARG A 36 0.25 -3.17 -21.87
C ARG A 36 0.18 -1.66 -21.95
N TYR A 37 0.80 -0.97 -21.00
CA TYR A 37 0.65 0.49 -20.87
C TYR A 37 1.96 1.26 -21.00
N GLY A 38 3.11 0.58 -21.12
CA GLY A 38 4.40 1.19 -21.39
C GLY A 38 5.09 1.83 -20.20
N TYR A 39 4.61 1.62 -18.96
CA TYR A 39 5.28 2.12 -17.77
C TYR A 39 6.64 1.45 -17.55
N ASP A 40 7.60 2.21 -17.04
CA ASP A 40 8.80 1.65 -16.43
C ASP A 40 8.46 1.24 -15.01
N CYS A 41 8.68 -0.02 -14.63
CA CYS A 41 8.27 -0.56 -13.34
C CYS A 41 9.45 -1.23 -12.62
N THR A 42 9.69 -0.82 -11.39
CA THR A 42 10.62 -1.48 -10.46
C THR A 42 9.85 -2.10 -9.30
N VAL A 43 10.06 -3.38 -9.02
CA VAL A 43 9.45 -4.06 -7.87
C VAL A 43 10.52 -4.37 -6.84
N LEU A 44 10.36 -3.84 -5.64
CA LEU A 44 11.26 -4.03 -4.50
C LEU A 44 10.65 -5.02 -3.51
N PHE A 45 11.42 -6.00 -3.09
CA PHE A 45 10.96 -7.09 -2.24
C PHE A 45 11.61 -7.06 -0.86
N ALA A 46 10.84 -7.42 0.16
CA ALA A 46 11.42 -7.82 1.44
C ALA A 46 12.26 -9.09 1.22
N THR A 47 13.51 -9.05 1.65
CA THR A 47 14.53 -10.04 1.25
C THR A 47 15.35 -10.44 2.46
N ASP A 48 15.74 -11.69 2.55
CA ASP A 48 16.76 -12.13 3.49
C ASP A 48 18.14 -11.56 3.07
N LYS A 49 18.74 -10.80 3.98
CA LYS A 49 19.99 -10.08 3.69
C LYS A 49 21.18 -11.00 3.40
N THR A 50 21.17 -12.22 3.94
CA THR A 50 22.28 -13.17 3.82
C THR A 50 22.15 -14.00 2.55
N THR A 51 20.94 -14.48 2.26
CA THR A 51 20.71 -15.41 1.14
C THR A 51 20.24 -14.71 -0.14
N GLY A 52 19.75 -13.47 -0.04
CA GLY A 52 19.13 -12.76 -1.15
C GLY A 52 17.73 -13.28 -1.53
N ILE A 53 17.19 -14.26 -0.80
CA ILE A 53 15.89 -14.85 -1.11
C ILE A 53 14.77 -13.90 -0.67
N ILE A 54 13.75 -13.75 -1.53
CA ILE A 54 12.55 -12.99 -1.21
C ILE A 54 11.84 -13.66 -0.03
N ASN A 55 11.63 -12.88 1.03
CA ASN A 55 10.96 -13.34 2.25
C ASN A 55 10.14 -12.20 2.87
N PRO A 56 8.82 -12.18 2.68
CA PRO A 56 7.96 -11.11 3.20
C PRO A 56 7.93 -11.03 4.73
N ASN A 57 8.39 -12.07 5.45
CA ASN A 57 8.50 -12.03 6.91
C ASN A 57 9.70 -11.21 7.41
N ILE A 58 10.64 -10.88 6.56
CA ILE A 58 11.76 -9.99 6.91
C ILE A 58 11.27 -8.55 6.93
N SER A 59 11.02 -8.01 8.12
CA SER A 59 10.46 -6.67 8.30
C SER A 59 11.50 -5.54 8.17
N THR A 60 12.80 -5.86 8.13
CA THR A 60 13.89 -4.89 8.31
C THR A 60 14.74 -4.67 7.06
N TYR A 61 14.42 -5.31 5.94
CA TYR A 61 15.26 -5.20 4.75
C TYR A 61 14.47 -5.29 3.45
N ILE A 62 14.45 -4.19 2.71
CA ILE A 62 13.91 -4.07 1.35
C ILE A 62 14.98 -3.35 0.52
N PRO A 63 15.85 -4.09 -0.20
CA PRO A 63 16.91 -3.48 -0.98
C PRO A 63 16.38 -2.68 -2.18
N GLY A 64 17.11 -1.64 -2.56
CA GLY A 64 16.82 -0.88 -3.76
C GLY A 64 15.89 0.33 -3.58
N LEU A 65 15.51 0.71 -2.36
CA LEU A 65 14.63 1.86 -2.08
C LEU A 65 15.13 3.19 -2.68
N LYS A 66 16.42 3.30 -3.01
CA LYS A 66 16.98 4.43 -3.76
C LYS A 66 16.28 4.65 -5.12
N ALA A 67 15.62 3.64 -5.69
CA ALA A 67 14.84 3.78 -6.93
C ALA A 67 13.73 4.84 -6.80
N LEU A 68 13.23 5.09 -5.58
CA LEU A 68 12.21 6.11 -5.30
C LEU A 68 12.65 7.54 -5.68
N VAL A 69 13.93 7.84 -5.71
CA VAL A 69 14.46 9.16 -6.14
C VAL A 69 13.96 9.56 -7.52
N LYS A 70 13.85 8.59 -8.43
CA LYS A 70 13.42 8.79 -9.83
C LYS A 70 11.99 8.34 -10.09
N ALA A 71 11.26 7.90 -9.08
CA ALA A 71 9.90 7.42 -9.25
C ALA A 71 8.91 8.57 -9.40
N ASP A 72 7.97 8.41 -10.32
CA ASP A 72 6.80 9.28 -10.49
C ASP A 72 5.63 8.82 -9.60
N LEU A 73 5.55 7.52 -9.30
CA LEU A 73 4.56 6.91 -8.43
C LEU A 73 5.18 5.85 -7.53
N MET A 74 4.88 5.90 -6.23
CA MET A 74 5.13 4.80 -5.30
C MET A 74 3.83 4.02 -5.06
N VAL A 75 3.88 2.70 -5.30
CA VAL A 75 2.82 1.77 -4.89
C VAL A 75 3.37 0.97 -3.71
N ILE A 76 2.73 1.06 -2.56
CA ILE A 76 3.18 0.35 -1.35
C ILE A 76 2.18 -0.71 -0.92
N PHE A 77 2.67 -1.96 -0.81
CA PHE A 77 1.94 -3.08 -0.23
C PHE A 77 2.82 -3.76 0.80
N ALA A 78 2.85 -3.18 1.98
CA ALA A 78 3.73 -3.59 3.08
C ALA A 78 2.97 -3.56 4.41
N ARG A 79 3.49 -4.32 5.38
CA ARG A 79 2.91 -4.44 6.72
C ARG A 79 4.00 -4.54 7.77
N PHE A 80 3.92 -3.71 8.81
CA PHE A 80 4.79 -3.74 9.99
C PHE A 80 6.30 -3.72 9.69
N ARG A 81 6.70 -2.91 8.71
CA ARG A 81 8.12 -2.73 8.40
C ARG A 81 8.80 -1.86 9.46
N GLU A 82 10.02 -2.24 9.81
CA GLU A 82 10.93 -1.51 10.67
C GLU A 82 12.27 -1.40 9.94
N LEU A 83 12.31 -0.54 8.94
CA LEU A 83 13.47 -0.38 8.07
C LEU A 83 14.59 0.38 8.79
N PRO A 84 15.88 0.08 8.48
CA PRO A 84 16.99 0.92 8.88
C PRO A 84 16.78 2.38 8.44
N ASP A 85 17.31 3.33 9.23
CA ASP A 85 17.09 4.77 8.99
C ASP A 85 17.54 5.21 7.58
N ALA A 86 18.66 4.68 7.10
CA ALA A 86 19.15 4.99 5.76
C ALA A 86 18.21 4.55 4.64
N ASP A 87 17.55 3.41 4.82
CA ASP A 87 16.58 2.85 3.87
C ASP A 87 15.23 3.58 3.98
N MET A 88 14.75 3.79 5.21
CA MET A 88 13.51 4.51 5.47
C MET A 88 13.56 5.94 4.94
N LYS A 89 14.73 6.58 5.01
CA LYS A 89 14.94 7.93 4.48
C LYS A 89 14.49 8.08 3.03
N HIS A 90 14.67 7.08 2.18
CA HIS A 90 14.24 7.16 0.78
C HIS A 90 12.71 7.27 0.63
N ILE A 91 11.96 6.58 1.49
CA ILE A 91 10.49 6.69 1.52
C ILE A 91 10.06 8.04 2.07
N VAL A 92 10.72 8.50 3.12
CA VAL A 92 10.43 9.80 3.75
C VAL A 92 10.72 10.96 2.79
N ASP A 93 11.86 10.94 2.13
CA ASP A 93 12.24 11.96 1.14
C ASP A 93 11.22 11.99 -0.01
N TYR A 94 10.84 10.81 -0.54
CA TYR A 94 9.84 10.69 -1.61
C TYR A 94 8.49 11.32 -1.23
N VAL A 95 8.01 11.04 -0.01
CA VAL A 95 6.76 11.58 0.51
C VAL A 95 6.86 13.09 0.75
N ASN A 96 7.98 13.56 1.30
CA ASN A 96 8.22 14.97 1.56
C ASN A 96 8.33 15.81 0.29
N GLU A 97 8.69 15.21 -0.84
CA GLU A 97 8.65 15.85 -2.17
C GLU A 97 7.20 16.01 -2.69
N GLY A 98 6.19 15.54 -1.97
CA GLY A 98 4.78 15.62 -2.37
C GLY A 98 4.40 14.70 -3.53
N LYS A 99 5.21 13.67 -3.81
CA LYS A 99 4.95 12.71 -4.88
C LYS A 99 3.79 11.76 -4.54
N PRO A 100 3.05 11.26 -5.56
CA PRO A 100 1.86 10.45 -5.34
C PRO A 100 2.17 9.06 -4.76
N VAL A 101 1.30 8.60 -3.88
CA VAL A 101 1.38 7.28 -3.23
C VAL A 101 0.06 6.53 -3.41
N VAL A 102 0.14 5.27 -3.80
CA VAL A 102 -0.97 4.32 -3.77
C VAL A 102 -0.70 3.26 -2.70
N GLY A 103 -1.50 3.26 -1.64
CA GLY A 103 -1.46 2.23 -0.59
C GLY A 103 -2.42 1.09 -0.89
N ILE A 104 -1.95 -0.15 -0.79
CA ILE A 104 -2.77 -1.34 -0.99
C ILE A 104 -2.95 -2.08 0.33
N ARG A 105 -4.21 -2.40 0.67
CA ARG A 105 -4.58 -3.21 1.85
C ARG A 105 -3.88 -2.71 3.12
N ASN A 106 -2.91 -3.50 3.61
CA ASN A 106 -2.23 -3.29 4.87
C ASN A 106 -1.23 -2.11 4.86
N ALA A 107 -1.15 -1.36 3.76
CA ALA A 107 -0.32 -0.15 3.70
C ALA A 107 -0.71 0.90 4.76
N THR A 108 -1.95 0.91 5.24
CA THR A 108 -2.41 1.75 6.35
C THR A 108 -1.64 1.50 7.66
N HIS A 109 -1.01 0.34 7.79
CA HIS A 109 -0.10 -0.02 8.89
C HIS A 109 1.22 -0.60 8.35
N ALA A 110 1.74 0.02 7.28
CA ALA A 110 2.98 -0.39 6.64
C ALA A 110 4.17 -0.40 7.60
N PHE A 111 4.23 0.56 8.53
CA PHE A 111 5.37 0.73 9.44
C PHE A 111 5.01 0.45 10.90
N ARG A 112 5.94 -0.20 11.61
CA ARG A 112 5.84 -0.45 13.04
C ARG A 112 7.23 -0.55 13.66
N TYR A 113 7.69 0.53 14.28
CA TYR A 113 8.95 0.59 15.00
C TYR A 113 8.78 0.11 16.45
N VAL A 114 9.32 -1.04 16.78
CA VAL A 114 9.25 -1.65 18.12
C VAL A 114 10.63 -1.88 18.73
N LYS A 115 11.63 -2.17 17.90
CA LYS A 115 13.03 -2.42 18.33
C LYS A 115 13.82 -1.12 18.36
N ASN A 116 13.80 -0.34 17.27
CA ASN A 116 14.50 0.94 17.17
C ASN A 116 13.56 2.13 17.44
N LYS A 117 13.16 2.30 18.69
CA LYS A 117 12.31 3.43 19.12
C LYS A 117 13.04 4.79 19.09
N GLN A 118 14.35 4.77 18.89
CA GLN A 118 15.18 5.99 18.77
C GLN A 118 15.33 6.44 17.31
N SER A 119 14.82 5.67 16.36
CA SER A 119 14.79 6.09 14.96
C SER A 119 14.09 7.45 14.81
N PRO A 120 14.62 8.38 14.01
CA PRO A 120 13.91 9.62 13.66
C PRO A 120 12.58 9.35 12.95
N TYR A 121 12.37 8.12 12.47
CA TYR A 121 11.16 7.68 11.78
C TYR A 121 10.22 6.82 12.64
N ALA A 122 10.51 6.68 13.94
CA ALA A 122 9.70 5.85 14.84
C ALA A 122 8.22 6.25 14.85
N GLU A 123 7.93 7.53 14.67
CA GLU A 123 6.56 8.05 14.65
C GLU A 123 5.78 7.73 13.34
N TRP A 124 6.44 7.15 12.33
CA TRP A 124 5.77 6.62 11.13
C TRP A 124 4.96 5.37 11.42
N THR A 125 5.12 4.82 12.63
CA THR A 125 4.36 3.70 13.17
C THR A 125 2.85 3.97 13.11
N PHE A 126 2.07 2.99 12.64
CA PHE A 126 0.63 3.10 12.38
C PHE A 126 -0.21 3.55 13.59
N ASN A 127 0.24 3.31 14.81
CA ASN A 127 -0.44 3.68 16.06
C ASN A 127 0.29 4.79 16.82
N SER A 128 1.10 5.59 16.14
CA SER A 128 1.76 6.76 16.74
C SER A 128 0.74 7.72 17.33
N SER A 129 1.02 8.20 18.53
CA SER A 129 0.23 9.27 19.18
C SER A 129 0.78 10.66 18.87
N LYS A 130 2.11 10.80 18.69
CA LYS A 130 2.75 12.08 18.41
C LYS A 130 2.52 12.54 16.97
N TRP A 131 2.66 11.63 16.01
CA TRP A 131 2.25 11.83 14.62
C TRP A 131 1.05 10.93 14.36
N ARG A 132 -0.10 11.35 14.87
CA ARG A 132 -1.31 10.55 15.05
C ARG A 132 -1.59 9.62 13.88
N GLY A 133 -1.57 8.31 14.14
CA GLY A 133 -1.85 7.26 13.16
C GLY A 133 -0.74 7.04 12.13
N GLY A 134 0.42 7.72 12.30
CA GLY A 134 1.61 7.53 11.49
C GLY A 134 1.39 7.68 9.99
N PHE A 135 2.18 6.95 9.21
CA PHE A 135 2.13 6.97 7.74
C PHE A 135 0.71 6.74 7.18
N GLY A 136 -0.03 5.78 7.73
CA GLY A 136 -1.38 5.49 7.24
C GLY A 136 -2.28 6.71 7.30
N GLN A 137 -2.45 7.28 8.50
CA GLN A 137 -3.33 8.42 8.70
C GLN A 137 -2.84 9.70 7.99
N GLN A 138 -1.54 9.97 8.04
CA GLN A 138 -1.00 11.25 7.59
C GLN A 138 -0.76 11.32 6.09
N ILE A 139 -0.52 10.18 5.45
CA ILE A 139 -0.18 10.10 4.02
C ILE A 139 -1.28 9.44 3.19
N LEU A 140 -1.88 8.36 3.70
CA LEU A 140 -2.92 7.63 2.99
C LEU A 140 -4.35 8.05 3.37
N GLY A 141 -4.50 8.90 4.40
CA GLY A 141 -5.79 9.39 4.88
C GLY A 141 -6.39 8.57 6.02
N ASP A 142 -5.99 7.32 6.19
CA ASP A 142 -6.48 6.49 7.29
C ASP A 142 -5.42 5.52 7.81
N THR A 143 -5.53 5.14 9.09
CA THR A 143 -4.68 4.13 9.72
C THR A 143 -5.49 2.90 10.10
N TRP A 144 -4.83 1.76 10.18
CA TRP A 144 -5.47 0.54 10.64
C TRP A 144 -5.89 0.64 12.11
N VAL A 145 -7.16 0.34 12.36
CA VAL A 145 -7.75 0.31 13.71
C VAL A 145 -8.07 -1.12 14.11
N SER A 146 -8.77 -1.84 13.23
CA SER A 146 -9.20 -3.23 13.46
C SER A 146 -9.65 -3.86 12.15
N HIS A 147 -9.84 -5.17 12.15
CA HIS A 147 -10.59 -5.84 11.10
C HIS A 147 -12.08 -5.58 11.26
N TYR A 148 -12.78 -5.45 10.15
CA TYR A 148 -14.23 -5.48 10.06
C TYR A 148 -14.64 -6.70 9.25
N GLY A 149 -15.33 -7.64 9.88
CA GLY A 149 -15.53 -8.99 9.37
C GLY A 149 -14.51 -10.00 9.91
N LYS A 150 -14.76 -11.28 9.64
CA LYS A 150 -13.91 -12.41 10.07
C LYS A 150 -13.00 -12.84 8.94
N PHE A 151 -11.70 -12.64 9.12
CA PHE A 151 -10.68 -13.01 8.15
C PHE A 151 -10.77 -14.50 7.77
N LEU A 152 -10.73 -14.81 6.47
CA LEU A 152 -10.89 -16.14 5.87
C LEU A 152 -12.23 -16.85 6.09
N GLN A 153 -13.19 -16.23 6.79
CA GLN A 153 -14.50 -16.81 7.07
C GLN A 153 -15.64 -16.05 6.40
N GLU A 154 -15.45 -14.75 6.18
CA GLU A 154 -16.45 -13.87 5.62
C GLU A 154 -15.92 -13.22 4.34
N ALA A 155 -16.83 -12.77 3.49
CA ALA A 155 -16.51 -12.08 2.26
C ALA A 155 -16.98 -10.62 2.35
N THR A 156 -16.59 -9.84 1.36
CA THR A 156 -17.00 -8.44 1.24
C THR A 156 -17.58 -8.18 -0.13
N LEU A 157 -18.70 -7.45 -0.15
CA LEU A 157 -19.25 -6.85 -1.37
C LEU A 157 -19.11 -5.33 -1.28
N ALA A 158 -18.32 -4.75 -2.16
CA ALA A 158 -18.17 -3.31 -2.25
C ALA A 158 -19.10 -2.74 -3.32
N HIS A 159 -19.76 -1.64 -2.99
CA HIS A 159 -20.66 -0.89 -3.88
C HIS A 159 -20.05 0.47 -4.19
N ALA A 160 -20.02 0.83 -5.48
CA ALA A 160 -19.55 2.15 -5.89
C ALA A 160 -20.42 3.26 -5.24
N ASN A 161 -19.74 4.26 -4.72
CA ASN A 161 -20.41 5.43 -4.16
C ASN A 161 -20.95 6.32 -5.30
N ALA A 162 -22.26 6.43 -5.41
CA ALA A 162 -22.92 7.22 -6.45
C ALA A 162 -22.43 8.67 -6.50
N LYS A 163 -22.12 9.26 -5.33
CA LYS A 163 -21.63 10.65 -5.22
C LYS A 163 -20.28 10.84 -5.96
N HIS A 164 -19.45 9.82 -6.02
CA HIS A 164 -18.11 9.88 -6.61
C HIS A 164 -17.97 8.98 -7.84
N ARG A 165 -19.09 8.56 -8.45
CA ARG A 165 -19.06 7.64 -9.62
C ARG A 165 -18.35 8.25 -10.84
N SER A 166 -18.37 9.57 -10.98
CA SER A 166 -17.68 10.31 -12.05
C SER A 166 -16.21 10.60 -11.76
N HIS A 167 -15.69 10.19 -10.59
CA HIS A 167 -14.26 10.38 -10.27
C HIS A 167 -13.37 9.66 -11.31
N PRO A 168 -12.28 10.27 -11.81
CA PRO A 168 -11.42 9.68 -12.85
C PRO A 168 -10.95 8.26 -12.54
N VAL A 169 -10.64 7.96 -11.28
CA VAL A 169 -10.24 6.62 -10.82
C VAL A 169 -11.33 5.56 -11.03
N MET A 170 -12.59 5.96 -11.16
CA MET A 170 -13.73 5.05 -11.35
C MET A 170 -13.98 4.69 -12.82
N GLN A 171 -13.20 5.22 -13.75
CA GLN A 171 -13.34 4.90 -15.17
C GLN A 171 -13.05 3.41 -15.43
N GLY A 172 -14.00 2.71 -16.01
CA GLY A 172 -13.89 1.27 -16.31
C GLY A 172 -14.01 0.35 -15.08
N VAL A 173 -14.20 0.89 -13.87
CA VAL A 173 -14.39 0.11 -12.66
C VAL A 173 -15.86 -0.31 -12.52
N PRO A 174 -16.18 -1.57 -12.22
CA PRO A 174 -17.56 -2.02 -12.04
C PRO A 174 -18.20 -1.41 -10.79
N ASP A 175 -19.53 -1.31 -10.79
CA ASP A 175 -20.28 -0.75 -9.65
C ASP A 175 -20.27 -1.64 -8.41
N LYS A 176 -20.00 -2.95 -8.61
CA LYS A 176 -19.90 -3.93 -7.52
C LYS A 176 -18.62 -4.74 -7.65
N ILE A 177 -17.93 -4.90 -6.53
CA ILE A 177 -16.72 -5.72 -6.44
C ILE A 177 -16.90 -6.71 -5.28
N PHE A 178 -16.78 -8.00 -5.60
CA PHE A 178 -16.80 -9.07 -4.59
C PHE A 178 -15.37 -9.47 -4.24
N CYS A 179 -15.07 -9.57 -2.95
CA CYS A 179 -13.79 -10.03 -2.43
C CYS A 179 -13.99 -11.10 -1.36
N ARG A 180 -13.27 -12.23 -1.48
CA ARG A 180 -13.31 -13.32 -0.48
C ARG A 180 -12.40 -13.00 0.72
N THR A 181 -12.59 -11.85 1.32
CA THR A 181 -11.82 -11.39 2.48
C THR A 181 -12.60 -10.32 3.24
N ASP A 182 -12.19 -10.08 4.47
CA ASP A 182 -12.64 -8.98 5.31
C ASP A 182 -12.17 -7.62 4.79
N VAL A 183 -12.62 -6.56 5.45
CA VAL A 183 -12.13 -5.18 5.26
C VAL A 183 -11.54 -4.64 6.56
N ASN A 184 -10.78 -3.56 6.45
CA ASN A 184 -10.34 -2.82 7.61
C ASN A 184 -11.44 -1.87 8.09
N GLY A 185 -11.58 -1.72 9.41
CA GLY A 185 -12.36 -0.65 10.00
C GLY A 185 -11.68 0.68 9.68
N VAL A 186 -12.48 1.68 9.34
CA VAL A 186 -12.00 3.03 9.01
C VAL A 186 -12.30 4.01 10.14
N ASN A 187 -11.45 5.01 10.29
CA ASN A 187 -11.69 6.13 11.20
C ASN A 187 -12.72 7.12 10.60
N LYS A 188 -13.03 8.15 11.36
CA LYS A 188 -13.84 9.26 10.85
C LYS A 188 -13.07 9.97 9.73
N LEU A 189 -13.60 9.87 8.52
CA LEU A 189 -13.05 10.49 7.34
C LEU A 189 -13.12 12.02 7.41
N THR A 190 -12.16 12.68 6.78
CA THR A 190 -12.14 14.14 6.66
C THR A 190 -12.87 14.59 5.37
N PRO A 191 -13.27 15.88 5.27
CA PRO A 191 -13.92 16.39 4.05
C PRO A 191 -13.07 16.28 2.76
N ASN A 192 -11.77 16.12 2.90
CA ASN A 192 -10.83 16.06 1.76
C ASN A 192 -10.72 14.66 1.15
N GLU A 193 -11.37 13.66 1.74
CA GLU A 193 -11.32 12.27 1.30
C GLU A 193 -12.51 11.93 0.41
N ASN A 194 -12.25 11.29 -0.72
CA ASN A 194 -13.28 10.79 -1.63
C ASN A 194 -13.50 9.30 -1.41
N VAL A 195 -14.61 8.93 -0.79
CA VAL A 195 -15.00 7.52 -0.62
C VAL A 195 -15.55 7.00 -1.94
N LEU A 196 -14.78 6.16 -2.63
CA LEU A 196 -15.16 5.62 -3.94
C LEU A 196 -16.06 4.40 -3.84
N PHE A 197 -15.91 3.60 -2.78
CA PHE A 197 -16.70 2.41 -2.51
C PHE A 197 -17.14 2.33 -1.05
N HIS A 198 -18.33 1.80 -0.82
CA HIS A 198 -18.78 1.34 0.49
C HIS A 198 -18.76 -0.18 0.51
N ALA A 199 -18.06 -0.76 1.48
CA ALA A 199 -17.91 -2.20 1.62
C ALA A 199 -18.91 -2.75 2.64
N GLN A 200 -19.58 -3.84 2.28
CA GLN A 200 -20.48 -4.58 3.14
C GLN A 200 -19.91 -5.98 3.39
N VAL A 201 -19.77 -6.34 4.65
CA VAL A 201 -19.37 -7.71 5.03
C VAL A 201 -20.55 -8.65 4.86
N LEU A 202 -20.29 -9.78 4.22
CA LEU A 202 -21.25 -10.85 3.98
C LEU A 202 -20.93 -12.04 4.91
N SER A 203 -21.92 -12.49 5.66
CA SER A 203 -21.84 -13.68 6.52
C SER A 203 -22.67 -14.84 5.97
N GLY A 204 -22.40 -16.06 6.44
CA GLY A 204 -23.18 -17.23 6.04
C GLY A 204 -22.87 -17.77 4.65
N LEU A 205 -21.67 -17.54 4.15
CA LEU A 205 -21.19 -18.07 2.86
C LEU A 205 -20.48 -19.43 2.97
N ASN A 206 -20.74 -20.17 4.04
CA ASN A 206 -20.21 -21.51 4.31
C ASN A 206 -21.02 -22.60 3.58
#